data_1bbff9adbd1dc31856bc9f0e4fc995d4
#
_entry.id   1bbff9adbd1dc31856bc9f0e4fc995d4
#
_cell.length_a   1.000
_cell.length_b   1.000
_cell.length_c   1.000
_cell.angle_alpha   90.00
_cell.angle_beta   90.00
_cell.angle_gamma   90.00
#
_symmetry.space_group_name_H-M   'P 1'
#
loop_
_entity.id
_entity.type
_entity.pdbx_description
1 polymer ?
#
loop_
_entity_poly.entity_id
_entity_poly.type
_entity_poly.pdbx_seq_one_letter_code
_entity_poly.pdbx_strand_id
1 'polypeptide(L)' 'MGKIINIDPEILSGTPVFSGTRVPIKNLFDYLETGETIDEFLDDFQGVQREQVIKLLEFSHKMINSSAGILHENFA' A
#
# COMPACT_ATOMS: atom_id res chain seq x y z
N MET A 1 -14.29 -1.07 -10.92
CA MET A 1 -13.37 -1.54 -9.89
C MET A 1 -13.43 -0.61 -8.69
N GLY A 2 -13.50 -1.16 -7.48
CA GLY A 2 -13.58 -0.36 -6.28
C GLY A 2 -12.27 0.38 -5.99
N LYS A 3 -12.36 1.31 -5.05
CA LYS A 3 -11.16 1.99 -4.54
C LYS A 3 -10.22 0.98 -3.87
N ILE A 4 -8.93 1.17 -4.03
CA ILE A 4 -7.93 0.41 -3.29
C ILE A 4 -7.64 1.11 -1.96
N ILE A 5 -7.56 2.44 -2.00
CA ILE A 5 -7.20 3.27 -0.84
C ILE A 5 -8.38 4.16 -0.47
N ASN A 6 -8.57 4.35 0.83
CA ASN A 6 -9.53 5.31 1.36
C ASN A 6 -8.82 6.29 2.28
N ILE A 7 -9.20 7.56 2.17
CA ILE A 7 -8.70 8.61 3.05
C ILE A 7 -9.93 9.32 3.61
N ASP A 8 -10.14 9.18 4.92
CA ASP A 8 -11.31 9.73 5.60
C ASP A 8 -10.84 10.37 6.90
N PRO A 9 -11.15 11.65 7.14
CA PRO A 9 -10.72 12.33 8.38
C PRO A 9 -11.18 11.62 9.64
N GLU A 10 -12.26 10.84 9.57
CA GLU A 10 -12.79 10.11 10.71
C GLU A 10 -12.14 8.74 10.91
N ILE A 11 -11.29 8.31 9.96
CA ILE A 11 -10.55 7.05 10.07
C ILE A 11 -9.08 7.39 10.23
N LEU A 12 -8.55 7.18 11.44
CA LEU A 12 -7.14 7.43 11.76
C LEU A 12 -6.68 8.82 11.30
N SER A 13 -7.55 9.82 11.49
CA SER A 13 -7.25 11.24 11.18
C SER A 13 -6.82 11.46 9.73
N GLY A 14 -7.39 10.72 8.79
CA GLY A 14 -7.10 10.90 7.37
C GLY A 14 -5.91 10.12 6.86
N THR A 15 -5.39 9.18 7.65
CA THR A 15 -4.32 8.28 7.20
C THR A 15 -4.84 7.40 6.06
N PRO A 16 -4.09 7.24 4.96
CA PRO A 16 -4.50 6.32 3.89
C PRO A 16 -4.61 4.88 4.41
N VAL A 17 -5.76 4.28 4.20
CA VAL A 17 -6.03 2.89 4.61
C VAL A 17 -6.51 2.09 3.41
N PHE A 18 -6.45 0.75 3.53
CA PHE A 18 -7.08 -0.11 2.53
C PHE A 18 -8.59 0.09 2.60
N SER A 19 -9.23 0.27 1.44
CA SER A 19 -10.68 0.50 1.38
C SER A 19 -11.44 -0.59 2.11
N GLY A 20 -12.44 -0.17 2.90
CA GLY A 20 -13.26 -1.09 3.69
C GLY A 20 -12.60 -1.56 4.97
N THR A 21 -11.45 -1.04 5.31
CA THR A 21 -10.71 -1.40 6.52
C THR A 21 -10.22 -0.17 7.26
N ARG A 22 -9.64 -0.37 8.44
CA ARG A 22 -8.89 0.66 9.16
C ARG A 22 -7.39 0.37 9.15
N VAL A 23 -6.94 -0.47 8.22
CA VAL A 23 -5.53 -0.89 8.13
C VAL A 23 -4.76 0.13 7.27
N PRO A 24 -3.79 0.83 7.85
CA PRO A 24 -2.98 1.78 7.09
C PRO A 24 -2.20 1.10 5.97
N ILE A 25 -2.13 1.76 4.83
CA ILE A 25 -1.31 1.30 3.71
C ILE A 25 0.14 1.13 4.15
N LYS A 26 0.61 2.04 5.00
CA LYS A 26 1.97 2.00 5.55
C LYS A 26 2.31 0.65 6.17
N ASN A 27 1.33 -0.02 6.79
CA ASN A 27 1.59 -1.30 7.46
C ASN A 27 2.08 -2.38 6.48
N LEU A 28 1.59 -2.38 5.26
CA LEU A 28 2.07 -3.32 4.25
C LEU A 28 3.56 -3.10 3.96
N PHE A 29 3.95 -1.84 3.76
CA PHE A 29 5.34 -1.53 3.44
C PHE A 29 6.25 -1.81 4.63
N ASP A 30 5.79 -1.55 5.86
CA ASP A 30 6.54 -1.89 7.07
C ASP A 30 6.81 -3.40 7.14
N TYR A 31 5.82 -4.23 6.80
CA TYR A 31 5.98 -5.69 6.76
C TYR A 31 7.04 -6.10 5.73
N LEU A 32 6.91 -5.57 4.52
CA LEU A 32 7.85 -5.93 3.44
C LEU A 32 9.27 -5.46 3.76
N GLU A 33 9.42 -4.29 4.37
CA GLU A 33 10.74 -3.76 4.73
C GLU A 33 11.43 -4.59 5.80
N THR A 34 10.67 -5.26 6.66
CA THR A 34 11.24 -6.12 7.70
C THR A 34 11.40 -7.57 7.24
N GLY A 35 11.15 -7.85 5.98
CA GLY A 35 11.34 -9.19 5.40
C GLY A 35 10.16 -10.12 5.54
N GLU A 36 9.03 -9.61 6.01
CA GLU A 36 7.82 -10.41 6.11
C GLU A 36 7.13 -10.50 4.75
N THR A 37 6.33 -11.55 4.57
CA THR A 37 5.68 -11.81 3.29
C THR A 37 4.30 -11.18 3.22
N ILE A 38 3.77 -11.08 2.00
CA ILE A 38 2.38 -10.66 1.78
C ILE A 38 1.42 -11.61 2.49
N ASP A 39 1.71 -12.92 2.47
CA ASP A 39 0.86 -13.89 3.15
C ASP A 39 0.80 -13.65 4.64
N GLU A 40 1.93 -13.33 5.27
CA GLU A 40 1.97 -13.00 6.69
C GLU A 40 1.17 -11.72 6.98
N PHE A 41 1.30 -10.71 6.11
CA PHE A 41 0.53 -9.49 6.24
C PHE A 41 -0.98 -9.78 6.17
N LEU A 42 -1.40 -10.58 5.20
CA LEU A 42 -2.82 -10.91 5.04
C LEU A 42 -3.37 -11.75 6.18
N ASP A 43 -2.53 -12.60 6.77
CA ASP A 43 -2.93 -13.38 7.94
C ASP A 43 -3.16 -12.47 9.16
N ASP A 44 -2.34 -11.46 9.34
CA ASP A 44 -2.45 -10.54 10.47
C ASP A 44 -3.55 -9.50 10.26
N PHE A 45 -3.85 -9.15 9.02
CA PHE A 45 -4.87 -8.14 8.68
C PHE A 45 -5.92 -8.74 7.74
N GLN A 46 -6.74 -9.62 8.28
CA GLN A 46 -7.69 -10.41 7.50
C GLN A 46 -8.78 -9.59 6.79
N GLY A 47 -8.98 -8.34 7.19
CA GLY A 47 -9.89 -7.45 6.49
C GLY A 47 -9.38 -6.96 5.14
N VAL A 48 -8.08 -7.09 4.89
CA VAL A 48 -7.46 -6.70 3.63
C VAL A 48 -7.50 -7.88 2.66
N GLN A 49 -7.91 -7.61 1.41
CA GLN A 49 -7.96 -8.64 0.37
C GLN A 49 -6.63 -8.69 -0.37
N ARG A 50 -6.22 -9.90 -0.78
CA ARG A 50 -4.99 -10.07 -1.57
C ARG A 50 -5.01 -9.20 -2.82
N GLU A 51 -6.17 -9.09 -3.46
CA GLU A 51 -6.31 -8.28 -4.67
C GLU A 51 -5.97 -6.81 -4.42
N GLN A 52 -6.33 -6.28 -3.25
CA GLN A 52 -6.00 -4.90 -2.89
C GLN A 52 -4.49 -4.70 -2.80
N VAL A 53 -3.79 -5.66 -2.20
CA VAL A 53 -2.33 -5.62 -2.09
C VAL A 53 -1.69 -5.66 -3.48
N ILE A 54 -2.12 -6.59 -4.32
CA ILE A 54 -1.57 -6.74 -5.67
C ILE A 54 -1.79 -5.49 -6.50
N LYS A 55 -3.01 -4.94 -6.48
CA LYS A 55 -3.34 -3.72 -7.22
C LYS A 55 -2.52 -2.54 -6.73
N LEU A 56 -2.32 -2.42 -5.43
CA LEU A 56 -1.50 -1.36 -4.85
C LEU A 56 -0.06 -1.46 -5.34
N LEU A 57 0.50 -2.67 -5.33
CA LEU A 57 1.87 -2.87 -5.79
C LEU A 57 2.01 -2.60 -7.29
N GLU A 58 1.03 -3.01 -8.10
CA GLU A 58 1.02 -2.69 -9.52
C GLU A 58 0.99 -1.18 -9.76
N PHE A 59 0.15 -0.46 -9.01
CA PHE A 59 0.07 0.99 -9.10
C PHE A 59 1.39 1.63 -8.70
N SER A 60 2.00 1.17 -7.63
CA SER A 60 3.28 1.67 -7.15
C SER A 60 4.38 1.46 -8.20
N HIS A 61 4.37 0.30 -8.85
CA HIS A 61 5.32 -0.01 -9.92
C HIS A 61 5.17 0.98 -11.10
N LYS A 62 3.94 1.26 -11.50
CA LYS A 62 3.66 2.23 -12.57
C LYS A 62 4.13 3.63 -12.19
N MET A 63 3.91 4.04 -10.94
CA MET A 63 4.35 5.34 -10.45
C MET A 63 5.87 5.45 -10.49
N ILE A 64 6.58 4.42 -10.08
CA ILE A 64 8.03 4.39 -10.11
C ILE A 64 8.53 4.51 -11.54
N ASN A 65 7.95 3.75 -12.46
CA ASN A 65 8.34 3.81 -13.87
C ASN A 65 8.12 5.21 -14.47
N SER A 66 6.99 5.84 -14.15
CA SER A 66 6.69 7.19 -14.63
C SER A 66 7.62 8.23 -14.06
N SER A 67 8.18 7.98 -12.88
CA SER A 67 9.04 8.92 -12.14
C SER A 67 10.51 8.53 -12.15
N ALA A 68 10.88 7.51 -12.93
CA ALA A 68 12.24 6.94 -12.92
C ALA A 68 13.32 7.98 -13.20
N GLY A 69 13.08 8.90 -14.13
CA GLY A 69 14.03 9.97 -14.43
C GLY A 69 14.30 10.85 -13.23
N ILE A 70 13.25 11.24 -12.51
CA ILE A 70 13.37 12.07 -11.31
C ILE A 70 14.11 11.32 -10.22
N LEU A 71 13.77 10.05 -10.00
CA LEU A 71 14.43 9.21 -8.99
C LEU A 71 15.90 9.01 -9.32
N HIS A 72 16.22 8.82 -10.59
CA HIS A 72 17.60 8.68 -11.03
C HIS A 72 18.42 9.93 -10.74
N GLU A 73 17.87 11.10 -11.05
CA GLU A 73 18.53 12.38 -10.77
C GLU A 73 18.81 12.59 -9.28
N ASN A 74 17.88 12.16 -8.42
CA ASN A 74 17.97 12.38 -6.99
C ASN A 74 18.86 11.36 -6.28
N PHE A 75 19.03 10.17 -6.83
CA PHE A 75 19.70 9.07 -6.15
C PHE A 75 20.86 8.45 -6.92
N ALA A 76 21.21 9.00 -8.07
CA ALA A 76 22.28 8.47 -8.90
C ALA A 76 23.68 8.84 -8.36
#